data_a2af1e76bbc2424e32dcecdea5f7a31d
#
_entry.id   a2af1e76bbc2424e32dcecdea5f7a31d
#
_cell.length_a   1.000
_cell.length_b   1.000
_cell.length_c   1.000
_cell.angle_alpha   90.00
_cell.angle_beta   90.00
_cell.angle_gamma   90.00
#
_symmetry.space_group_name_H-M   'P 1'
#
loop_
_entity.id
_entity.type
_entity.pdbx_description
1 polymer ?
#
loop_
_entity_poly.entity_id
_entity_poly.type
_entity_poly.pdbx_seq_one_letter_code
_entity_poly.pdbx_strand_id
1 'polypeptide(L)'
;MKKTATFIATLLLCLAFTAVAYADALINGAGATFPYPLYSKWTYEYAKSSGMKINYQSIGSGGGIKQIKAKTVDFGASDAPLDAKDLNESGLIQFPMAIGGVVPVVNLKGVKAGEIKLTPDMLADIYLGKIAKWNDKRITELNPDVSLPEDSITVVHRSDGSGTTWIFTNYLDKVSKAWHDKSGFGTAVDWPVGVGGKGNEGVATYVKRIKNSIGYVEYAYALQNKLLHTKLKNRENAFVEPSIESFASAAAGADWQGTPGFAVVLTDQLGKDSWPIAGATFILVYKEPSNCENAKAVLSFFDWAYKNGADMAKSLDYVPIPKNVSDIMEKTWAKEVKCSGRPVRD
;
A
#
# COMPACT_ATOMS: atom_id res chain seq x y z
N MET A 1 57.12 -36.75 64.93
CA MET A 1 55.70 -36.44 64.82
C MET A 1 55.55 -35.36 63.71
N LYS A 2 55.32 -35.80 62.48
CA LYS A 2 55.11 -34.90 61.36
C LYS A 2 53.66 -35.10 60.88
N LYS A 3 52.84 -34.08 60.96
CA LYS A 3 51.47 -34.07 60.40
C LYS A 3 51.55 -33.75 58.94
N THR A 4 51.13 -34.70 58.08
CA THR A 4 50.96 -34.51 56.65
C THR A 4 49.57 -33.94 56.45
N ALA A 5 49.47 -32.71 55.91
CA ALA A 5 48.25 -32.08 55.50
C ALA A 5 47.98 -32.45 54.02
N THR A 6 46.92 -33.15 53.81
CA THR A 6 46.40 -33.51 52.44
C THR A 6 45.59 -32.35 51.93
N PHE A 7 46.09 -31.64 50.87
CA PHE A 7 45.32 -30.62 50.13
C PHE A 7 44.42 -31.35 49.12
N ILE A 8 43.13 -31.30 49.34
CA ILE A 8 42.14 -31.69 48.34
C ILE A 8 41.85 -30.46 47.46
N ALA A 9 42.41 -30.47 46.27
CA ALA A 9 42.10 -29.46 45.26
C ALA A 9 40.73 -29.80 44.61
N THR A 10 39.70 -29.07 45.02
CA THR A 10 38.36 -29.16 44.43
C THR A 10 38.39 -28.37 43.11
N LEU A 11 38.44 -29.10 41.98
CA LEU A 11 38.35 -28.52 40.63
C LEU A 11 36.88 -28.12 40.33
N LEU A 12 36.55 -26.89 40.59
CA LEU A 12 35.26 -26.29 40.15
C LEU A 12 35.28 -26.10 38.64
N LEU A 13 34.70 -27.06 37.91
CA LEU A 13 34.43 -26.96 36.49
C LEU A 13 33.27 -25.98 36.29
N CYS A 14 33.59 -24.69 36.07
CA CYS A 14 32.63 -23.69 35.63
C CYS A 14 32.20 -24.06 34.20
N LEU A 15 31.05 -24.75 34.06
CA LEU A 15 30.32 -24.83 32.81
C LEU A 15 29.79 -23.41 32.52
N ALA A 16 30.55 -22.64 31.75
CA ALA A 16 30.06 -21.44 31.10
C ALA A 16 29.03 -21.85 30.04
N PHE A 17 27.76 -21.85 30.43
CA PHE A 17 26.67 -21.80 29.46
C PHE A 17 26.83 -20.47 28.71
N THR A 18 27.51 -20.48 27.57
CA THR A 18 27.39 -19.43 26.59
C THR A 18 25.94 -19.50 26.08
N ALA A 19 25.06 -18.73 26.71
CA ALA A 19 23.80 -18.37 26.09
C ALA A 19 24.18 -17.64 24.80
N VAL A 20 24.14 -18.33 23.69
CA VAL A 20 24.11 -17.69 22.38
C VAL A 20 22.84 -16.88 22.37
N ALA A 21 22.95 -15.59 22.69
CA ALA A 21 21.88 -14.65 22.43
C ALA A 21 21.71 -14.65 20.91
N TYR A 22 20.75 -15.44 20.42
CA TYR A 22 20.21 -15.23 19.10
C TYR A 22 19.64 -13.81 19.15
N ALA A 23 20.35 -12.84 18.61
CA ALA A 23 19.76 -11.56 18.28
C ALA A 23 18.56 -11.92 17.39
N ASP A 24 17.35 -11.66 17.90
CA ASP A 24 16.14 -11.84 17.12
C ASP A 24 16.40 -11.19 15.75
N ALA A 25 16.42 -12.00 14.70
CA ALA A 25 16.67 -11.48 13.36
C ALA A 25 15.57 -10.46 13.05
N LEU A 26 15.92 -9.19 13.11
CA LEU A 26 14.99 -8.10 12.88
C LEU A 26 15.02 -7.76 11.40
N ILE A 27 13.96 -8.09 10.70
CA ILE A 27 13.77 -7.73 9.30
C ILE A 27 13.21 -6.31 9.24
N ASN A 28 13.86 -5.44 8.47
CA ASN A 28 13.45 -4.06 8.29
C ASN A 28 12.87 -3.84 6.90
N GLY A 29 11.65 -3.35 6.85
CA GLY A 29 10.98 -2.91 5.64
C GLY A 29 10.48 -1.49 5.76
N ALA A 30 10.35 -0.80 4.63
CA ALA A 30 9.80 0.54 4.62
C ALA A 30 9.05 0.84 3.32
N GLY A 31 8.06 1.72 3.38
CA GLY A 31 7.40 2.21 2.17
C GLY A 31 5.95 2.58 2.34
N ALA A 32 5.15 2.11 1.41
CA ALA A 32 3.75 2.46 1.22
C ALA A 32 2.92 2.48 2.50
N THR A 33 2.11 3.53 2.67
CA THR A 33 1.13 3.60 3.76
C THR A 33 -0.17 2.91 3.39
N PHE A 34 -0.45 2.71 2.11
CA PHE A 34 -1.62 2.02 1.59
C PHE A 34 -1.82 0.64 2.24
N PRO A 35 -0.84 -0.29 2.28
CA PRO A 35 -1.01 -1.61 2.88
C PRO A 35 -0.74 -1.66 4.39
N TYR A 36 -0.42 -0.55 5.04
CA TYR A 36 0.04 -0.57 6.44
C TYR A 36 -0.93 -1.25 7.42
N PRO A 37 -2.26 -1.04 7.36
CA PRO A 37 -3.20 -1.77 8.20
C PRO A 37 -3.07 -3.29 8.06
N LEU A 38 -2.92 -3.77 6.82
CA LEU A 38 -2.75 -5.19 6.50
C LEU A 38 -1.38 -5.71 6.93
N TYR A 39 -0.30 -4.99 6.61
CA TYR A 39 1.06 -5.41 6.96
C TYR A 39 1.26 -5.45 8.48
N SER A 40 0.69 -4.51 9.22
CA SER A 40 0.70 -4.54 10.69
C SER A 40 0.05 -5.81 11.25
N LYS A 41 -1.08 -6.25 10.65
CA LYS A 41 -1.76 -7.48 11.05
C LYS A 41 -0.93 -8.70 10.68
N TRP A 42 -0.41 -8.76 9.46
CA TRP A 42 0.42 -9.89 9.00
C TRP A 42 1.71 -10.05 9.81
N THR A 43 2.44 -8.94 10.06
CA THR A 43 3.69 -9.00 10.85
C THR A 43 3.44 -9.45 12.29
N TYR A 44 2.33 -9.03 12.89
CA TYR A 44 1.93 -9.46 14.22
C TYR A 44 1.62 -10.96 14.29
N GLU A 45 0.80 -11.48 13.38
CA GLU A 45 0.43 -12.90 13.35
C GLU A 45 1.60 -13.79 12.93
N TYR A 46 2.45 -13.32 12.00
CA TYR A 46 3.67 -14.04 11.63
C TYR A 46 4.65 -14.13 12.79
N ALA A 47 4.84 -13.08 13.57
CA ALA A 47 5.69 -13.10 14.75
C ALA A 47 5.23 -14.13 15.78
N LYS A 48 3.92 -14.31 15.98
CA LYS A 48 3.38 -15.34 16.88
C LYS A 48 3.67 -16.76 16.40
N SER A 49 3.61 -16.99 15.09
CA SER A 49 3.77 -18.34 14.52
C SER A 49 5.23 -18.73 14.28
N SER A 50 6.10 -17.76 13.95
CA SER A 50 7.49 -18.00 13.58
C SER A 50 8.52 -17.55 14.61
N GLY A 51 8.14 -16.70 15.58
CA GLY A 51 9.06 -16.00 16.49
C GLY A 51 9.82 -14.84 15.83
N MET A 52 9.69 -14.64 14.52
CA MET A 52 10.44 -13.62 13.78
C MET A 52 9.76 -12.26 13.83
N LYS A 53 10.51 -11.21 14.15
CA LYS A 53 10.02 -9.85 14.21
C LYS A 53 10.32 -9.10 12.91
N ILE A 54 9.30 -8.40 12.40
CA ILE A 54 9.42 -7.55 11.22
C ILE A 54 9.05 -6.12 11.62
N ASN A 55 9.99 -5.21 11.39
CA ASN A 55 9.81 -3.78 11.58
C ASN A 55 9.45 -3.14 10.23
N TYR A 56 8.19 -2.73 10.07
CA TYR A 56 7.75 -2.04 8.87
C TYR A 56 7.50 -0.56 9.14
N GLN A 57 8.21 0.31 8.42
CA GLN A 57 8.08 1.75 8.52
C GLN A 57 7.17 2.29 7.42
N SER A 58 5.98 2.75 7.81
CA SER A 58 4.97 3.38 6.93
C SER A 58 5.38 4.82 6.63
N ILE A 59 6.17 5.05 5.57
CA ILE A 59 6.77 6.35 5.22
C ILE A 59 6.43 6.84 3.81
N GLY A 60 5.52 6.15 3.12
CA GLY A 60 5.13 6.39 1.73
C GLY A 60 6.01 5.66 0.72
N SER A 61 5.43 5.37 -0.45
CA SER A 61 6.07 4.59 -1.52
C SER A 61 7.38 5.21 -1.98
N GLY A 62 7.44 6.53 -2.15
CA GLY A 62 8.67 7.23 -2.52
C GLY A 62 9.78 7.06 -1.50
N GLY A 63 9.45 7.02 -0.20
CA GLY A 63 10.40 6.72 0.87
C GLY A 63 10.89 5.28 0.81
N GLY A 64 9.99 4.30 0.59
CA GLY A 64 10.33 2.89 0.44
C GLY A 64 11.24 2.62 -0.75
N ILE A 65 10.90 3.15 -1.93
CA ILE A 65 11.74 3.05 -3.14
C ILE A 65 13.14 3.63 -2.89
N LYS A 66 13.20 4.78 -2.21
CA LYS A 66 14.48 5.43 -1.89
C LYS A 66 15.34 4.57 -0.95
N GLN A 67 14.75 4.02 0.09
CA GLN A 67 15.47 3.20 1.07
C GLN A 67 15.93 1.86 0.49
N ILE A 68 15.12 1.17 -0.31
CA ILE A 68 15.53 -0.08 -0.93
C ILE A 68 16.65 0.16 -1.96
N LYS A 69 16.56 1.19 -2.79
CA LYS A 69 17.64 1.57 -3.74
C LYS A 69 18.94 1.98 -3.00
N ALA A 70 18.83 2.60 -1.81
CA ALA A 70 19.95 2.96 -0.96
C ALA A 70 20.48 1.80 -0.11
N LYS A 71 19.90 0.61 -0.18
CA LYS A 71 20.26 -0.59 0.58
C LYS A 71 20.22 -0.41 2.10
N THR A 72 19.26 0.37 2.62
CA THR A 72 19.09 0.64 4.05
C THR A 72 17.97 -0.19 4.70
N VAL A 73 17.25 -0.98 3.91
CA VAL A 73 16.20 -1.91 4.37
C VAL A 73 16.31 -3.24 3.64
N ASP A 74 15.72 -4.29 4.22
CA ASP A 74 15.70 -5.64 3.63
C ASP A 74 14.66 -5.77 2.52
N PHE A 75 13.56 -5.00 2.61
CA PHE A 75 12.56 -4.88 1.56
C PHE A 75 11.94 -3.48 1.51
N GLY A 76 11.52 -3.08 0.31
CA GLY A 76 10.73 -1.87 0.07
C GLY A 76 9.27 -2.22 -0.19
N ALA A 77 8.35 -1.25 0.01
CA ALA A 77 6.96 -1.39 -0.41
C ALA A 77 6.49 -0.15 -1.17
N SER A 78 5.76 -0.37 -2.28
CA SER A 78 5.26 0.70 -3.14
C SER A 78 3.94 0.32 -3.80
N ASP A 79 3.00 1.28 -3.87
CA ASP A 79 1.77 1.13 -4.66
C ASP A 79 1.93 1.76 -6.06
N ALA A 80 3.06 2.45 -6.30
CA ALA A 80 3.51 2.84 -7.62
C ALA A 80 4.47 1.75 -8.11
N PRO A 81 4.09 0.89 -9.08
CA PRO A 81 5.00 -0.11 -9.60
C PRO A 81 6.20 0.55 -10.30
N LEU A 82 7.38 -0.04 -10.15
CA LEU A 82 8.54 0.33 -10.94
C LEU A 82 8.43 -0.36 -12.29
N ASP A 83 8.88 0.30 -13.34
CA ASP A 83 9.00 -0.34 -14.65
C ASP A 83 10.17 -1.32 -14.71
N ALA A 84 10.21 -2.14 -15.76
CA ALA A 84 11.23 -3.18 -15.91
C ALA A 84 12.66 -2.60 -16.03
N LYS A 85 12.80 -1.39 -16.59
CA LYS A 85 14.08 -0.69 -16.70
C LYS A 85 14.58 -0.28 -15.31
N ASP A 86 13.75 0.39 -14.55
CA ASP A 86 14.06 0.83 -13.17
C ASP A 86 14.43 -0.36 -12.25
N LEU A 87 13.68 -1.47 -12.35
CA LEU A 87 13.96 -2.71 -11.61
C LEU A 87 15.33 -3.28 -11.96
N ASN A 88 15.66 -3.37 -13.26
CA ASN A 88 16.92 -3.93 -13.71
C ASN A 88 18.10 -3.05 -13.35
N GLU A 89 18.02 -1.73 -13.53
CA GLU A 89 19.07 -0.77 -13.18
C GLU A 89 19.34 -0.75 -11.66
N SER A 90 18.30 -1.02 -10.86
CA SER A 90 18.42 -1.06 -9.39
C SER A 90 18.77 -2.44 -8.84
N GLY A 91 18.82 -3.49 -9.68
CA GLY A 91 19.05 -4.88 -9.23
C GLY A 91 17.91 -5.40 -8.35
N LEU A 92 16.68 -4.97 -8.62
CA LEU A 92 15.49 -5.31 -7.85
C LEU A 92 14.53 -6.19 -8.66
N ILE A 93 13.72 -6.96 -7.95
CA ILE A 93 12.44 -7.46 -8.44
C ILE A 93 11.32 -6.88 -7.61
N GLN A 94 10.12 -6.86 -8.18
CA GLN A 94 8.89 -6.54 -7.43
C GLN A 94 7.84 -7.63 -7.61
N PHE A 95 6.92 -7.70 -6.64
CA PHE A 95 5.79 -8.62 -6.71
C PHE A 95 4.58 -8.05 -5.94
N PRO A 96 3.33 -8.30 -6.43
CA PRO A 96 2.12 -7.78 -5.81
C PRO A 96 1.78 -8.53 -4.52
N MET A 97 1.22 -7.85 -3.51
CA MET A 97 0.84 -8.47 -2.24
C MET A 97 -0.64 -8.38 -1.91
N ALA A 98 -1.28 -7.30 -2.29
CA ALA A 98 -2.71 -7.11 -2.11
C ALA A 98 -3.23 -6.05 -3.08
N ILE A 99 -4.55 -6.05 -3.29
CA ILE A 99 -5.26 -5.04 -4.09
C ILE A 99 -6.23 -4.32 -3.16
N GLY A 100 -6.42 -3.03 -3.38
CA GLY A 100 -7.38 -2.22 -2.64
C GLY A 100 -7.90 -1.07 -3.49
N GLY A 101 -8.72 -0.21 -2.88
CA GLY A 101 -9.28 0.96 -3.54
C GLY A 101 -8.78 2.26 -2.91
N VAL A 102 -8.41 3.22 -3.76
CA VAL A 102 -8.29 4.62 -3.34
C VAL A 102 -9.66 5.25 -3.43
N VAL A 103 -10.13 5.81 -2.33
CA VAL A 103 -11.50 6.33 -2.23
C VAL A 103 -11.50 7.82 -1.91
N PRO A 104 -12.24 8.65 -2.67
CA PRO A 104 -12.50 10.02 -2.26
C PRO A 104 -13.35 10.01 -0.99
N VAL A 105 -12.94 10.80 -0.01
CA VAL A 105 -13.61 10.94 1.29
C VAL A 105 -13.93 12.39 1.57
N VAL A 106 -15.07 12.63 2.19
CA VAL A 106 -15.59 13.98 2.44
C VAL A 106 -15.92 14.21 3.91
N ASN A 107 -15.93 15.47 4.33
CA ASN A 107 -16.42 15.89 5.65
C ASN A 107 -17.58 16.86 5.48
N LEU A 108 -18.78 16.34 5.26
CA LEU A 108 -20.00 17.09 5.04
C LEU A 108 -21.03 16.78 6.14
N LYS A 109 -21.60 17.83 6.73
CA LYS A 109 -22.61 17.67 7.77
C LYS A 109 -23.92 17.17 7.16
N GLY A 110 -24.51 16.16 7.79
CA GLY A 110 -25.81 15.61 7.38
C GLY A 110 -25.76 14.62 6.22
N VAL A 111 -24.57 14.32 5.70
CA VAL A 111 -24.34 13.36 4.63
C VAL A 111 -23.90 12.01 5.23
N LYS A 112 -24.23 10.90 4.57
CA LYS A 112 -23.75 9.55 4.92
C LYS A 112 -22.76 9.05 3.89
N ALA A 113 -22.03 8.01 4.27
CA ALA A 113 -21.13 7.32 3.35
C ALA A 113 -21.91 6.79 2.14
N GLY A 114 -21.36 6.96 0.94
CA GLY A 114 -21.97 6.53 -0.31
C GLY A 114 -23.14 7.38 -0.81
N GLU A 115 -23.53 8.47 -0.13
CA GLU A 115 -24.58 9.37 -0.63
C GLU A 115 -24.12 10.28 -1.76
N ILE A 116 -22.88 10.81 -1.66
CA ILE A 116 -22.34 11.69 -2.69
C ILE A 116 -21.88 10.88 -3.91
N LYS A 117 -22.39 11.26 -5.06
CA LYS A 117 -21.99 10.74 -6.38
C LYS A 117 -21.11 11.78 -7.06
N LEU A 118 -19.99 11.33 -7.63
CA LEU A 118 -19.10 12.18 -8.45
C LEU A 118 -18.83 11.49 -9.79
N THR A 119 -18.76 12.28 -10.86
CA THR A 119 -18.24 11.82 -12.15
C THR A 119 -16.73 12.00 -12.21
N PRO A 120 -16.03 11.32 -13.15
CA PRO A 120 -14.59 11.51 -13.36
C PRO A 120 -14.19 12.98 -13.54
N ASP A 121 -14.91 13.71 -14.40
CA ASP A 121 -14.63 15.14 -14.67
C ASP A 121 -14.87 16.03 -13.46
N MET A 122 -15.92 15.77 -12.67
CA MET A 122 -16.16 16.53 -11.43
C MET A 122 -15.03 16.32 -10.43
N LEU A 123 -14.58 15.07 -10.24
CA LEU A 123 -13.49 14.78 -9.32
C LEU A 123 -12.21 15.51 -9.77
N ALA A 124 -11.86 15.43 -11.06
CA ALA A 124 -10.71 16.15 -11.59
C ALA A 124 -10.85 17.68 -11.44
N ASP A 125 -12.01 18.23 -11.74
CA ASP A 125 -12.26 19.68 -11.64
C ASP A 125 -12.24 20.20 -10.20
N ILE A 126 -12.62 19.38 -9.21
CA ILE A 126 -12.44 19.70 -7.78
C ILE A 126 -10.94 19.85 -7.46
N TYR A 127 -10.11 18.87 -7.86
CA TYR A 127 -8.68 18.87 -7.59
C TYR A 127 -7.91 19.90 -8.45
N LEU A 128 -8.50 20.35 -9.57
CA LEU A 128 -8.00 21.50 -10.35
C LEU A 128 -8.43 22.85 -9.77
N GLY A 129 -9.32 22.89 -8.77
CA GLY A 129 -9.89 24.11 -8.21
C GLY A 129 -10.97 24.78 -9.10
N LYS A 130 -11.40 24.14 -10.19
CA LYS A 130 -12.46 24.64 -11.08
C LYS A 130 -13.85 24.48 -10.45
N ILE A 131 -14.08 23.44 -9.67
CA ILE A 131 -15.22 23.29 -8.76
C ILE A 131 -14.72 23.63 -7.37
N ALA A 132 -15.05 24.83 -6.90
CA ALA A 132 -14.55 25.37 -5.64
C ALA A 132 -15.58 25.36 -4.50
N LYS A 133 -16.85 25.04 -4.79
CA LYS A 133 -17.94 25.03 -3.80
C LYS A 133 -18.77 23.76 -3.92
N TRP A 134 -19.32 23.29 -2.78
CA TRP A 134 -20.17 22.11 -2.75
C TRP A 134 -21.53 22.30 -3.46
N ASN A 135 -22.06 23.53 -3.49
CA ASN A 135 -23.30 23.88 -4.22
C ASN A 135 -23.07 24.19 -5.70
N ASP A 136 -21.90 23.85 -6.28
CA ASP A 136 -21.73 23.91 -7.75
C ASP A 136 -22.86 23.12 -8.44
N LYS A 137 -23.43 23.74 -9.47
CA LYS A 137 -24.62 23.22 -10.16
C LYS A 137 -24.42 21.79 -10.66
N ARG A 138 -23.23 21.43 -11.11
CA ARG A 138 -22.89 20.08 -11.56
C ARG A 138 -23.01 19.05 -10.44
N ILE A 139 -22.58 19.39 -9.22
CA ILE A 139 -22.68 18.49 -8.06
C ILE A 139 -24.11 18.39 -7.60
N THR A 140 -24.84 19.51 -7.48
CA THR A 140 -26.22 19.51 -6.98
C THR A 140 -27.20 18.83 -7.92
N GLU A 141 -27.07 18.98 -9.23
CA GLU A 141 -27.91 18.31 -10.23
C GLU A 141 -27.70 16.77 -10.20
N LEU A 142 -26.48 16.32 -9.90
CA LEU A 142 -26.17 14.89 -9.77
C LEU A 142 -26.63 14.28 -8.43
N ASN A 143 -26.80 15.13 -7.40
CA ASN A 143 -27.14 14.72 -6.04
C ASN A 143 -28.37 15.49 -5.52
N PRO A 144 -29.54 15.40 -6.20
CA PRO A 144 -30.70 16.25 -5.88
C PRO A 144 -31.30 15.99 -4.49
N ASP A 145 -31.08 14.79 -3.95
CA ASP A 145 -31.59 14.37 -2.64
C ASP A 145 -30.66 14.75 -1.48
N VAL A 146 -29.50 15.36 -1.76
CA VAL A 146 -28.50 15.73 -0.75
C VAL A 146 -28.46 17.25 -0.60
N SER A 147 -28.68 17.73 0.63
CA SER A 147 -28.53 19.15 0.93
C SER A 147 -27.04 19.52 1.04
N LEU A 148 -26.50 20.12 0.00
CA LEU A 148 -25.10 20.50 -0.07
C LEU A 148 -24.91 21.97 0.38
N PRO A 149 -23.87 22.29 1.18
CA PRO A 149 -23.63 23.64 1.67
C PRO A 149 -23.10 24.57 0.56
N GLU A 150 -23.27 25.86 0.72
CA GLU A 150 -22.70 26.89 -0.16
C GLU A 150 -21.19 27.14 0.10
N ASP A 151 -20.63 26.40 1.05
CA ASP A 151 -19.25 26.56 1.49
C ASP A 151 -18.23 26.11 0.43
N SER A 152 -17.04 26.66 0.55
CA SER A 152 -15.90 26.28 -0.28
C SER A 152 -15.42 24.86 0.03
N ILE A 153 -14.99 24.16 -0.99
CA ILE A 153 -14.34 22.85 -0.88
C ILE A 153 -12.88 23.03 -0.47
N THR A 154 -12.47 22.44 0.64
CA THR A 154 -11.04 22.31 0.99
C THR A 154 -10.53 20.99 0.49
N VAL A 155 -9.65 21.01 -0.49
CA VAL A 155 -8.97 19.81 -1.01
C VAL A 155 -7.86 19.40 -0.04
N VAL A 156 -7.79 18.10 0.27
CA VAL A 156 -6.71 17.49 1.06
C VAL A 156 -6.00 16.47 0.19
N HIS A 157 -4.69 16.61 0.03
CA HIS A 157 -3.85 15.73 -0.77
C HIS A 157 -2.65 15.23 0.03
N ARG A 158 -1.82 14.38 -0.55
CA ARG A 158 -0.58 13.89 0.09
C ARG A 158 0.54 14.93 -0.01
N SER A 159 1.37 14.99 1.02
CA SER A 159 2.56 15.87 1.08
C SER A 159 3.87 15.08 0.99
N ASP A 160 3.82 13.75 0.94
CA ASP A 160 4.96 12.82 0.82
C ASP A 160 4.92 12.09 -0.52
N GLY A 161 6.00 11.42 -0.87
CA GLY A 161 6.05 10.53 -2.04
C GLY A 161 5.15 9.31 -1.83
N SER A 162 3.98 9.30 -2.49
CA SER A 162 2.85 8.42 -2.19
C SER A 162 2.42 7.56 -3.37
N GLY A 163 2.36 6.24 -3.17
CA GLY A 163 1.75 5.33 -4.13
C GLY A 163 0.24 5.51 -4.24
N THR A 164 -0.44 5.84 -3.13
CA THR A 164 -1.88 6.22 -3.15
C THR A 164 -2.11 7.43 -4.05
N THR A 165 -1.22 8.44 -4.00
CA THR A 165 -1.24 9.58 -4.93
C THR A 165 -0.99 9.12 -6.36
N TRP A 166 -0.03 8.21 -6.60
CA TRP A 166 0.24 7.70 -7.92
C TRP A 166 -1.00 7.03 -8.53
N ILE A 167 -1.70 6.17 -7.78
CA ILE A 167 -2.94 5.52 -8.22
C ILE A 167 -4.02 6.57 -8.50
N PHE A 168 -4.23 7.50 -7.59
CA PHE A 168 -5.24 8.54 -7.71
C PHE A 168 -5.00 9.46 -8.92
N THR A 169 -3.78 9.95 -9.08
CA THR A 169 -3.42 10.86 -10.17
C THR A 169 -3.34 10.14 -11.51
N ASN A 170 -2.92 8.87 -11.55
CA ASN A 170 -2.99 8.04 -12.76
C ASN A 170 -4.45 7.87 -13.25
N TYR A 171 -5.40 7.73 -12.32
CA TYR A 171 -6.81 7.75 -12.70
C TYR A 171 -7.24 9.11 -13.27
N LEU A 172 -6.92 10.22 -12.58
CA LEU A 172 -7.28 11.56 -13.05
C LEU A 172 -6.66 11.88 -14.41
N ASP A 173 -5.44 11.44 -14.64
CA ASP A 173 -4.70 11.59 -15.91
C ASP A 173 -5.39 10.87 -17.07
N LYS A 174 -5.95 9.68 -16.83
CA LYS A 174 -6.70 8.92 -17.82
C LYS A 174 -8.04 9.53 -18.19
N VAL A 175 -8.74 10.13 -17.21
CA VAL A 175 -10.15 10.54 -17.38
C VAL A 175 -10.34 12.04 -17.61
N SER A 176 -9.30 12.86 -17.43
CA SER A 176 -9.38 14.31 -17.60
C SER A 176 -8.18 14.87 -18.36
N LYS A 177 -8.43 15.31 -19.61
CA LYS A 177 -7.39 16.01 -20.37
C LYS A 177 -6.86 17.25 -19.67
N ALA A 178 -7.72 17.99 -18.97
CA ALA A 178 -7.31 19.19 -18.25
C ALA A 178 -6.38 18.88 -17.07
N TRP A 179 -6.58 17.72 -16.40
CA TRP A 179 -5.67 17.24 -15.38
C TRP A 179 -4.34 16.78 -16.00
N HIS A 180 -4.41 15.97 -17.06
CA HIS A 180 -3.24 15.50 -17.81
C HIS A 180 -2.31 16.66 -18.21
N ASP A 181 -2.86 17.68 -18.84
CA ASP A 181 -2.09 18.84 -19.31
C ASP A 181 -1.50 19.70 -18.18
N LYS A 182 -2.14 19.68 -16.96
CA LYS A 182 -1.76 20.57 -15.86
C LYS A 182 -0.81 19.89 -14.85
N SER A 183 -1.09 18.67 -14.47
CA SER A 183 -0.43 18.02 -13.32
C SER A 183 0.12 16.63 -13.63
N GLY A 184 -0.44 15.90 -14.61
CA GLY A 184 -0.05 14.54 -14.93
C GLY A 184 -0.24 13.57 -13.75
N PHE A 185 0.61 12.54 -13.67
CA PHE A 185 0.56 11.58 -12.56
C PHE A 185 1.95 11.24 -12.03
N GLY A 186 2.01 10.85 -10.75
CA GLY A 186 3.25 10.48 -10.08
C GLY A 186 3.05 10.21 -8.59
N THR A 187 4.11 9.80 -7.91
CA THR A 187 4.09 9.68 -6.44
C THR A 187 4.05 11.04 -5.75
N ALA A 188 4.38 12.10 -6.47
CA ALA A 188 4.22 13.50 -6.10
C ALA A 188 3.91 14.29 -7.38
N VAL A 189 3.00 15.24 -7.31
CA VAL A 189 2.61 16.14 -8.40
C VAL A 189 2.48 17.56 -7.87
N ASP A 190 2.48 18.53 -8.77
CA ASP A 190 2.19 19.92 -8.42
C ASP A 190 0.67 20.08 -8.26
N TRP A 191 0.21 20.11 -7.01
CA TRP A 191 -1.20 20.25 -6.69
C TRP A 191 -1.69 21.66 -6.95
N PRO A 192 -2.71 21.85 -7.79
CA PRO A 192 -3.23 23.20 -8.08
C PRO A 192 -3.84 23.89 -6.87
N VAL A 193 -4.46 23.13 -5.97
CA VAL A 193 -5.16 23.61 -4.78
C VAL A 193 -5.04 22.62 -3.63
N GLY A 194 -5.27 23.06 -2.40
CA GLY A 194 -5.44 22.20 -1.24
C GLY A 194 -4.32 22.30 -0.21
N VAL A 195 -4.39 21.39 0.76
CA VAL A 195 -3.43 21.25 1.86
C VAL A 195 -2.89 19.82 1.92
N GLY A 196 -1.62 19.69 2.27
CA GLY A 196 -0.92 18.40 2.26
C GLY A 196 -0.96 17.68 3.60
N GLY A 197 -1.39 16.40 3.61
CA GLY A 197 -1.31 15.46 4.74
C GLY A 197 -0.24 14.39 4.49
N LYS A 198 0.59 14.09 5.50
CA LYS A 198 1.59 13.04 5.41
C LYS A 198 0.95 11.67 5.64
N GLY A 199 1.15 10.74 4.71
CA GLY A 199 0.57 9.39 4.76
C GLY A 199 -0.95 9.38 4.54
N ASN A 200 -1.54 8.19 4.43
CA ASN A 200 -3.00 8.02 4.47
C ASN A 200 -3.57 8.54 5.80
N GLU A 201 -2.84 8.35 6.89
CA GLU A 201 -3.18 8.80 8.24
C GLU A 201 -3.33 10.33 8.32
N GLY A 202 -2.40 11.06 7.72
CA GLY A 202 -2.42 12.53 7.70
C GLY A 202 -3.59 13.07 6.89
N VAL A 203 -3.86 12.50 5.70
CA VAL A 203 -5.02 12.87 4.89
C VAL A 203 -6.31 12.55 5.64
N ALA A 204 -6.46 11.35 6.19
CA ALA A 204 -7.63 10.95 6.97
C ALA A 204 -7.88 11.91 8.15
N THR A 205 -6.82 12.29 8.87
CA THR A 205 -6.88 13.22 9.99
C THR A 205 -7.35 14.61 9.55
N TYR A 206 -6.83 15.13 8.45
CA TYR A 206 -7.20 16.45 7.95
C TYR A 206 -8.64 16.48 7.44
N VAL A 207 -9.06 15.49 6.65
CA VAL A 207 -10.46 15.40 6.22
C VAL A 207 -11.40 15.33 7.42
N LYS A 208 -11.08 14.54 8.45
CA LYS A 208 -11.91 14.45 9.66
C LYS A 208 -12.04 15.78 10.41
N ARG A 209 -11.01 16.62 10.39
CA ARG A 209 -10.96 17.89 11.13
C ARG A 209 -11.45 19.11 10.33
N ILE A 210 -11.20 19.14 9.04
CA ILE A 210 -11.54 20.26 8.17
C ILE A 210 -12.95 20.06 7.63
N LYS A 211 -13.90 20.87 8.08
CA LYS A 211 -15.27 20.85 7.55
C LYS A 211 -15.26 21.19 6.06
N ASN A 212 -16.21 20.62 5.33
CA ASN A 212 -16.40 20.83 3.91
C ASN A 212 -15.16 20.47 3.06
N SER A 213 -14.32 19.56 3.55
CA SER A 213 -13.16 19.05 2.84
C SER A 213 -13.49 17.81 2.01
N ILE A 214 -12.64 17.59 1.01
CA ILE A 214 -12.51 16.34 0.26
C ILE A 214 -11.05 15.90 0.27
N GLY A 215 -10.78 14.63 0.44
CA GLY A 215 -9.47 14.02 0.30
C GLY A 215 -9.57 12.67 -0.38
N TYR A 216 -8.45 11.95 -0.48
CA TYR A 216 -8.41 10.57 -0.94
C TYR A 216 -7.51 9.73 -0.02
N VAL A 217 -7.97 8.54 0.31
CA VAL A 217 -7.24 7.58 1.14
C VAL A 217 -7.45 6.16 0.61
N GLU A 218 -6.63 5.23 1.04
CA GLU A 218 -6.95 3.81 0.87
C GLU A 218 -8.18 3.44 1.75
N TYR A 219 -9.02 2.51 1.27
CA TYR A 219 -10.36 2.27 1.79
C TYR A 219 -10.40 1.82 3.26
N ALA A 220 -9.44 1.01 3.72
CA ALA A 220 -9.36 0.63 5.13
C ALA A 220 -9.21 1.85 6.06
N TYR A 221 -8.49 2.90 5.62
CA TYR A 221 -8.40 4.15 6.38
C TYR A 221 -9.72 4.90 6.43
N ALA A 222 -10.51 4.89 5.35
CA ALA A 222 -11.84 5.49 5.35
C ALA A 222 -12.75 4.82 6.38
N LEU A 223 -12.75 3.49 6.42
CA LEU A 223 -13.57 2.70 7.35
C LEU A 223 -13.10 2.86 8.79
N GLN A 224 -11.81 2.69 9.08
CA GLN A 224 -11.25 2.79 10.43
C GLN A 224 -11.44 4.18 11.05
N ASN A 225 -11.38 5.24 10.24
CA ASN A 225 -11.59 6.61 10.68
C ASN A 225 -13.04 7.09 10.58
N LYS A 226 -13.96 6.22 10.09
CA LYS A 226 -15.38 6.54 9.85
C LYS A 226 -15.56 7.76 8.95
N LEU A 227 -14.74 7.87 7.90
CA LEU A 227 -14.86 8.92 6.89
C LEU A 227 -15.97 8.58 5.91
N LEU A 228 -16.62 9.61 5.36
CA LEU A 228 -17.69 9.46 4.39
C LEU A 228 -17.08 9.32 2.99
N HIS A 229 -17.08 8.12 2.44
CA HIS A 229 -16.65 7.87 1.06
C HIS A 229 -17.74 8.28 0.06
N THR A 230 -17.35 8.54 -1.18
CA THR A 230 -18.26 8.87 -2.29
C THR A 230 -18.45 7.67 -3.20
N LYS A 231 -19.55 7.67 -3.99
CA LYS A 231 -19.69 6.82 -5.18
C LYS A 231 -19.02 7.51 -6.37
N LEU A 232 -18.39 6.72 -7.22
CA LEU A 232 -17.79 7.22 -8.45
C LEU A 232 -18.46 6.57 -9.67
N LYS A 233 -18.65 7.38 -10.70
CA LYS A 233 -19.06 6.90 -12.00
C LYS A 233 -17.88 6.21 -12.68
N ASN A 234 -18.03 4.95 -13.05
CA ASN A 234 -16.97 4.18 -13.70
C ASN A 234 -17.04 4.30 -15.23
N ARG A 235 -16.12 3.67 -15.91
CA ARG A 235 -15.97 3.68 -17.37
C ARG A 235 -17.21 3.15 -18.12
N GLU A 236 -18.00 2.29 -17.46
CA GLU A 236 -19.27 1.77 -18.02
C GLU A 236 -20.49 2.60 -17.61
N ASN A 237 -20.27 3.83 -17.15
CA ASN A 237 -21.30 4.77 -16.72
C ASN A 237 -22.14 4.31 -15.51
N ALA A 238 -21.73 3.28 -14.77
CA ALA A 238 -22.34 2.88 -13.51
C ALA A 238 -21.76 3.67 -12.32
N PHE A 239 -22.62 4.06 -11.37
CA PHE A 239 -22.14 4.57 -10.08
C PHE A 239 -21.83 3.41 -9.15
N VAL A 240 -20.54 3.24 -8.86
CA VAL A 240 -20.03 2.15 -8.03
C VAL A 240 -19.71 2.67 -6.64
N GLU A 241 -20.00 1.86 -5.62
CA GLU A 241 -19.56 2.06 -4.25
C GLU A 241 -18.28 1.29 -3.99
N PRO A 242 -17.31 1.84 -3.23
CA PRO A 242 -16.09 1.11 -2.91
C PRO A 242 -16.42 -0.08 -2.01
N SER A 243 -15.94 -1.25 -2.41
CA SER A 243 -16.04 -2.50 -1.65
C SER A 243 -14.98 -3.48 -2.14
N ILE A 244 -14.73 -4.53 -1.37
CA ILE A 244 -13.81 -5.59 -1.77
C ILE A 244 -14.23 -6.23 -3.11
N GLU A 245 -15.53 -6.36 -3.37
CA GLU A 245 -16.08 -6.92 -4.60
C GLU A 245 -15.79 -5.99 -5.79
N SER A 246 -15.97 -4.68 -5.61
CA SER A 246 -15.72 -3.71 -6.68
C SER A 246 -14.21 -3.56 -7.00
N PHE A 247 -13.35 -3.73 -6.00
CA PHE A 247 -11.89 -3.80 -6.21
C PHE A 247 -11.49 -5.10 -6.92
N ALA A 248 -12.09 -6.22 -6.54
CA ALA A 248 -11.88 -7.51 -7.20
C ALA A 248 -12.36 -7.49 -8.66
N SER A 249 -13.50 -6.84 -8.93
CA SER A 249 -14.01 -6.63 -10.29
C SER A 249 -13.00 -5.86 -11.16
N ALA A 250 -12.43 -4.78 -10.63
CA ALA A 250 -11.40 -4.01 -11.34
C ALA A 250 -10.12 -4.82 -11.62
N ALA A 251 -9.82 -5.82 -10.80
CA ALA A 251 -8.63 -6.67 -10.96
C ALA A 251 -8.89 -7.94 -11.81
N ALA A 252 -10.14 -8.25 -12.15
CA ALA A 252 -10.51 -9.52 -12.79
C ALA A 252 -9.83 -9.74 -14.14
N GLY A 253 -9.57 -8.68 -14.90
CA GLY A 253 -8.89 -8.72 -16.21
C GLY A 253 -7.37 -8.50 -16.15
N ALA A 254 -6.75 -8.49 -14.97
CA ALA A 254 -5.35 -8.15 -14.81
C ALA A 254 -4.41 -9.24 -15.36
N ASP A 255 -3.59 -8.89 -16.34
CA ASP A 255 -2.55 -9.77 -16.89
C ASP A 255 -1.24 -9.64 -16.10
N TRP A 256 -1.19 -10.33 -14.96
CA TRP A 256 0.00 -10.33 -14.10
C TRP A 256 1.21 -10.98 -14.76
N GLN A 257 0.99 -12.05 -15.53
CA GLN A 257 2.08 -12.81 -16.15
C GLN A 257 2.67 -12.10 -17.36
N GLY A 258 1.83 -11.49 -18.20
CA GLY A 258 2.26 -10.80 -19.41
C GLY A 258 2.80 -9.39 -19.16
N THR A 259 2.56 -8.82 -17.97
CA THR A 259 3.03 -7.47 -17.64
C THR A 259 4.46 -7.51 -17.10
N PRO A 260 5.44 -6.87 -17.77
CA PRO A 260 6.83 -6.84 -17.31
C PRO A 260 6.96 -6.29 -15.90
N GLY A 261 7.72 -7.00 -15.04
CA GLY A 261 7.89 -6.63 -13.64
C GLY A 261 6.61 -6.67 -12.82
N PHE A 262 5.55 -7.33 -13.30
CA PHE A 262 4.22 -7.38 -12.66
C PHE A 262 3.60 -5.99 -12.44
N ALA A 263 4.00 -4.98 -13.21
CA ALA A 263 3.60 -3.57 -13.04
C ALA A 263 2.16 -3.30 -13.52
N VAL A 264 1.21 -4.12 -13.08
CA VAL A 264 -0.21 -4.02 -13.46
C VAL A 264 -0.83 -2.75 -12.89
N VAL A 265 -1.53 -2.01 -13.75
CA VAL A 265 -2.25 -0.78 -13.42
C VAL A 265 -3.74 -1.06 -13.46
N LEU A 266 -4.43 -0.90 -12.33
CA LEU A 266 -5.84 -1.27 -12.15
C LEU A 266 -6.81 -0.07 -12.18
N THR A 267 -6.34 1.12 -12.51
CA THR A 267 -7.20 2.30 -12.64
C THR A 267 -8.01 2.28 -13.92
N ASP A 268 -9.27 2.70 -13.84
CA ASP A 268 -10.22 2.85 -14.96
C ASP A 268 -10.43 1.55 -15.77
N GLN A 269 -10.57 0.43 -15.08
CA GLN A 269 -10.80 -0.87 -15.72
C GLN A 269 -12.26 -1.03 -16.17
N LEU A 270 -12.47 -1.87 -17.20
CA LEU A 270 -13.78 -2.28 -17.67
C LEU A 270 -14.48 -3.12 -16.59
N GLY A 271 -15.80 -3.14 -16.65
CA GLY A 271 -16.66 -3.91 -15.76
C GLY A 271 -17.67 -3.01 -15.04
N LYS A 272 -18.95 -3.38 -15.13
CA LYS A 272 -20.07 -2.60 -14.59
C LYS A 272 -19.90 -2.31 -13.08
N ASP A 273 -19.32 -3.26 -12.35
CA ASP A 273 -19.12 -3.15 -10.90
C ASP A 273 -17.68 -2.79 -10.51
N SER A 274 -16.81 -2.47 -11.50
CA SER A 274 -15.41 -2.14 -11.25
C SER A 274 -15.23 -0.78 -10.61
N TRP A 275 -14.54 -0.74 -9.45
CA TRP A 275 -14.14 0.52 -8.80
C TRP A 275 -13.09 1.24 -9.65
N PRO A 276 -13.29 2.52 -9.99
CA PRO A 276 -12.42 3.21 -10.96
C PRO A 276 -10.98 3.44 -10.48
N ILE A 277 -10.77 3.53 -9.17
CA ILE A 277 -9.48 3.90 -8.58
C ILE A 277 -8.93 2.72 -7.76
N ALA A 278 -8.91 1.53 -8.38
CA ALA A 278 -8.27 0.35 -7.78
C ALA A 278 -6.76 0.37 -8.03
N GLY A 279 -6.01 -0.24 -7.13
CA GLY A 279 -4.56 -0.38 -7.23
C GLY A 279 -4.02 -1.57 -6.47
N ALA A 280 -2.84 -2.04 -6.87
CA ALA A 280 -2.10 -3.06 -6.16
C ALA A 280 -0.94 -2.43 -5.37
N THR A 281 -0.54 -3.11 -4.29
CA THR A 281 0.68 -2.79 -3.57
C THR A 281 1.74 -3.84 -3.84
N PHE A 282 2.98 -3.41 -3.99
CA PHE A 282 4.10 -4.25 -4.39
C PHE A 282 5.19 -4.26 -3.33
N ILE A 283 5.88 -5.38 -3.20
CA ILE A 283 7.12 -5.50 -2.45
C ILE A 283 8.29 -5.48 -3.43
N LEU A 284 9.36 -4.81 -3.02
CA LEU A 284 10.63 -4.68 -3.73
C LEU A 284 11.70 -5.41 -2.94
N VAL A 285 12.42 -6.35 -3.58
CA VAL A 285 13.55 -7.07 -2.99
C VAL A 285 14.73 -7.12 -3.94
N TYR A 286 15.94 -7.33 -3.40
CA TYR A 286 17.17 -7.45 -4.19
C TYR A 286 17.21 -8.78 -4.95
N LYS A 287 17.66 -8.75 -6.21
CA LYS A 287 18.03 -9.96 -6.96
C LYS A 287 19.24 -10.67 -6.31
N GLU A 288 20.20 -9.88 -5.86
CA GLU A 288 21.41 -10.36 -5.19
C GLU A 288 21.56 -9.66 -3.83
N PRO A 289 20.87 -10.17 -2.78
CA PRO A 289 20.94 -9.60 -1.45
C PRO A 289 22.30 -9.83 -0.82
N SER A 290 22.79 -8.83 -0.07
CA SER A 290 24.06 -8.92 0.68
C SER A 290 23.94 -9.82 1.92
N ASN A 291 22.74 -9.96 2.49
CA ASN A 291 22.42 -10.84 3.61
C ASN A 291 21.41 -11.91 3.16
N CYS A 292 21.90 -13.13 2.96
CA CYS A 292 21.10 -14.25 2.48
C CYS A 292 20.04 -14.72 3.49
N GLU A 293 20.36 -14.67 4.77
CA GLU A 293 19.45 -15.09 5.83
C GLU A 293 18.28 -14.10 5.95
N ASN A 294 18.56 -12.80 5.93
CA ASN A 294 17.50 -11.79 5.90
C ASN A 294 16.63 -11.92 4.65
N ALA A 295 17.24 -12.13 3.48
CA ALA A 295 16.49 -12.32 2.23
C ALA A 295 15.58 -13.57 2.28
N LYS A 296 16.08 -14.68 2.82
CA LYS A 296 15.28 -15.88 3.04
C LYS A 296 14.12 -15.62 4.00
N ALA A 297 14.36 -14.89 5.07
CA ALA A 297 13.37 -14.53 6.05
C ALA A 297 12.29 -13.61 5.46
N VAL A 298 12.68 -12.59 4.67
CA VAL A 298 11.76 -11.72 3.91
C VAL A 298 10.84 -12.53 3.01
N LEU A 299 11.42 -13.39 2.15
CA LEU A 299 10.63 -14.22 1.23
C LEU A 299 9.75 -15.22 1.98
N SER A 300 10.22 -15.75 3.14
CA SER A 300 9.40 -16.64 3.97
C SER A 300 8.20 -15.95 4.59
N PHE A 301 8.34 -14.69 4.99
CA PHE A 301 7.22 -13.89 5.47
C PHE A 301 6.17 -13.64 4.37
N PHE A 302 6.58 -13.24 3.18
CA PHE A 302 5.63 -12.96 2.10
C PHE A 302 4.99 -14.23 1.54
N ASP A 303 5.71 -15.35 1.52
CA ASP A 303 5.15 -16.66 1.22
C ASP A 303 4.08 -17.07 2.26
N TRP A 304 4.40 -16.88 3.55
CA TRP A 304 3.42 -17.11 4.61
C TRP A 304 2.19 -16.21 4.46
N ALA A 305 2.39 -14.95 4.08
CA ALA A 305 1.29 -14.01 3.86
C ALA A 305 0.39 -14.44 2.69
N TYR A 306 0.94 -14.96 1.60
CA TYR A 306 0.15 -15.54 0.52
C TYR A 306 -0.66 -16.76 0.96
N LYS A 307 -0.07 -17.65 1.78
CA LYS A 307 -0.69 -18.91 2.21
C LYS A 307 -1.70 -18.75 3.34
N ASN A 308 -1.48 -17.78 4.23
CA ASN A 308 -2.24 -17.64 5.48
C ASN A 308 -2.91 -16.25 5.64
N GLY A 309 -2.55 -15.29 4.81
CA GLY A 309 -2.94 -13.89 4.98
C GLY A 309 -4.28 -13.49 4.33
N ALA A 310 -4.89 -14.36 3.54
CA ALA A 310 -6.04 -14.02 2.71
C ALA A 310 -7.27 -13.55 3.53
N ASP A 311 -7.63 -14.26 4.59
CA ASP A 311 -8.79 -13.89 5.42
C ASP A 311 -8.53 -12.62 6.24
N MET A 312 -7.27 -12.40 6.62
CA MET A 312 -6.86 -11.14 7.25
C MET A 312 -6.97 -9.97 6.28
N ALA A 313 -6.59 -10.17 5.00
CA ALA A 313 -6.76 -9.17 3.96
C ALA A 313 -8.24 -8.82 3.77
N LYS A 314 -9.09 -9.82 3.57
CA LYS A 314 -10.55 -9.63 3.43
C LYS A 314 -11.17 -8.92 4.65
N SER A 315 -10.73 -9.25 5.87
CA SER A 315 -11.24 -8.62 7.10
C SER A 315 -10.91 -7.12 7.22
N LEU A 316 -10.02 -6.63 6.36
CA LEU A 316 -9.60 -5.22 6.25
C LEU A 316 -9.94 -4.62 4.89
N ASP A 317 -10.85 -5.26 4.15
CA ASP A 317 -11.34 -4.84 2.83
C ASP A 317 -10.26 -4.78 1.72
N TYR A 318 -9.16 -5.56 1.87
CA TYR A 318 -8.21 -5.80 0.78
C TYR A 318 -8.56 -7.08 0.04
N VAL A 319 -8.40 -7.04 -1.29
CA VAL A 319 -8.47 -8.24 -2.14
C VAL A 319 -7.13 -8.97 -2.07
N PRO A 320 -7.10 -10.23 -1.61
CA PRO A 320 -5.89 -11.03 -1.62
C PRO A 320 -5.46 -11.34 -3.07
N ILE A 321 -4.16 -11.49 -3.29
CA ILE A 321 -3.62 -11.90 -4.58
C ILE A 321 -4.09 -13.34 -4.89
N PRO A 322 -4.62 -13.60 -6.11
CA PRO A 322 -5.07 -14.93 -6.50
C PRO A 322 -3.95 -15.98 -6.46
N LYS A 323 -4.30 -17.22 -6.12
CA LYS A 323 -3.32 -18.30 -5.95
C LYS A 323 -2.45 -18.55 -7.18
N ASN A 324 -3.02 -18.51 -8.37
CA ASN A 324 -2.26 -18.67 -9.61
C ASN A 324 -1.18 -17.57 -9.78
N VAL A 325 -1.41 -16.37 -9.26
CA VAL A 325 -0.42 -15.28 -9.29
C VAL A 325 0.66 -15.50 -8.23
N SER A 326 0.29 -15.89 -6.99
CA SER A 326 1.29 -16.21 -5.96
C SER A 326 2.19 -17.39 -6.34
N ASP A 327 1.65 -18.39 -7.04
CA ASP A 327 2.44 -19.53 -7.57
C ASP A 327 3.49 -19.06 -8.62
N ILE A 328 3.17 -18.03 -9.41
CA ILE A 328 4.14 -17.41 -10.33
C ILE A 328 5.23 -16.67 -9.53
N MET A 329 4.85 -15.99 -8.44
CA MET A 329 5.82 -15.28 -7.59
C MET A 329 6.82 -16.23 -6.94
N GLU A 330 6.39 -17.35 -6.39
CA GLU A 330 7.28 -18.37 -5.82
C GLU A 330 8.33 -18.84 -6.83
N LYS A 331 7.91 -19.14 -8.07
CA LYS A 331 8.82 -19.50 -9.16
C LYS A 331 9.77 -18.36 -9.55
N THR A 332 9.27 -17.13 -9.54
CA THR A 332 10.08 -15.95 -9.83
C THR A 332 11.15 -15.74 -8.77
N TRP A 333 10.81 -15.88 -7.48
CA TRP A 333 11.79 -15.78 -6.40
C TRP A 333 12.90 -16.82 -6.52
N ALA A 334 12.55 -18.08 -6.77
CA ALA A 334 13.54 -19.15 -6.97
C ALA A 334 14.47 -18.89 -8.16
N LYS A 335 13.97 -18.26 -9.21
CA LYS A 335 14.75 -17.93 -10.42
C LYS A 335 15.60 -16.65 -10.25
N GLU A 336 15.05 -15.60 -9.70
CA GLU A 336 15.60 -14.23 -9.75
C GLU A 336 16.32 -13.80 -8.47
N VAL A 337 15.99 -14.39 -7.29
CA VAL A 337 16.62 -14.01 -6.01
C VAL A 337 17.67 -15.03 -5.63
N LYS A 338 18.95 -14.63 -5.74
CA LYS A 338 20.08 -15.54 -5.57
C LYS A 338 21.10 -15.00 -4.57
N CYS A 339 21.64 -15.90 -3.77
CA CYS A 339 22.79 -15.65 -2.92
C CYS A 339 23.98 -16.47 -3.42
N SER A 340 25.06 -15.82 -3.79
CA SER A 340 26.27 -16.48 -4.33
C SER A 340 25.92 -17.44 -5.48
N GLY A 341 25.01 -17.03 -6.36
CA GLY A 341 24.55 -17.79 -7.53
C GLY A 341 23.53 -18.90 -7.26
N ARG A 342 23.16 -19.15 -5.98
CA ARG A 342 22.15 -20.17 -5.61
C ARG A 342 20.82 -19.51 -5.23
N PRO A 343 19.68 -20.11 -5.54
CA PRO A 343 18.39 -19.61 -5.06
C PRO A 343 18.40 -19.38 -3.55
N VAL A 344 17.78 -18.30 -3.09
CA VAL A 344 17.59 -18.02 -1.65
C VAL A 344 16.56 -18.97 -1.04
N ARG A 345 15.60 -19.41 -1.85
CA ARG A 345 14.61 -20.47 -1.51
C ARG A 345 14.54 -21.48 -2.63
N ASP A 346 14.46 -22.74 -2.26
CA ASP A 346 14.21 -23.86 -3.15
C ASP A 346 12.72 -23.99 -3.45
#